data_3e797fc2af284af427f844c9e635263e
#
_entry.id   3e797fc2af284af427f844c9e635263e
#
_cell.length_a   1.000
_cell.length_b   1.000
_cell.length_c   1.000
_cell.angle_alpha   90.00
_cell.angle_beta   90.00
_cell.angle_gamma   90.00
#
_symmetry.space_group_name_H-M   'P 1'
#
loop_
_entity.id
_entity.type
_entity.pdbx_description
1 polymer ?
#
loop_
_entity_poly.entity_id
_entity_poly.type
_entity_poly.pdbx_seq_one_letter_code
_entity_poly.pdbx_strand_id
1 'polypeptide(L)'
;MTLISGGEPLAELARTSAQRMVQLPPIRAHDAGFKMLVDEMGRPIDDELRTARRSALLRAFAEEQPDALLIEAFPFGRRAFRFELDGLIEAAWSRHPRPLVLCSLRDIVVAPSDPHRLKEIIERVRNWFDFVLVHGDPAFIPLEDSFPLASEISDRLIYTGYIAETDEAGGAAKSDKTAAEGEVVVSAGGGAVGGALLMTAVETRRRGCLAHLGWHLLTGPNLPDPEFAAIAKTLPEGALLERYRPDFPQMLRRCHVSISQAGYNTVLDILAARAPAVVVPFASGRETEQTLRAERLAARGIVQLVSGARLSPERLASAVHRAMAVHPATGAIDIGGARRSAALIANMIRSPNREFGVARGLPV
;
A
#
# COMPACT_ATOMS: atom_id res chain seq x y z
N MET A 1 13.30 14.79 -9.99
CA MET A 1 12.35 14.42 -8.89
C MET A 1 13.14 14.30 -7.60
N THR A 2 12.69 14.95 -6.55
CA THR A 2 13.27 14.84 -5.20
C THR A 2 12.30 14.09 -4.29
N LEU A 3 12.80 13.08 -3.60
CA LEU A 3 12.05 12.32 -2.61
C LEU A 3 12.43 12.82 -1.22
N ILE A 4 11.42 13.15 -0.39
CA ILE A 4 11.64 13.53 1.01
C ILE A 4 11.12 12.39 1.89
N SER A 5 12.02 11.79 2.66
CA SER A 5 11.71 10.71 3.61
C SER A 5 11.72 11.23 5.04
N GLY A 6 10.68 10.93 5.82
CA GLY A 6 10.54 11.37 7.21
C GLY A 6 10.53 10.25 8.24
N GLY A 7 10.55 9.00 7.81
CA GLY A 7 10.69 7.82 8.65
C GLY A 7 12.15 7.39 8.86
N GLU A 8 12.34 6.22 9.44
CA GLU A 8 13.67 5.60 9.55
C GLU A 8 14.28 5.41 8.16
N PRO A 9 15.61 5.61 8.01
CA PRO A 9 16.27 5.41 6.72
C PRO A 9 16.13 3.98 6.24
N LEU A 10 15.63 3.81 5.01
CA LEU A 10 15.50 2.51 4.36
C LEU A 10 16.55 2.39 3.25
N ALA A 11 17.38 1.35 3.31
CA ALA A 11 18.41 1.10 2.31
C ALA A 11 17.82 0.91 0.89
N GLU A 12 16.59 0.45 0.80
CA GLU A 12 15.85 0.26 -0.45
C GLU A 12 15.50 1.59 -1.12
N LEU A 13 15.23 2.64 -0.35
CA LEU A 13 14.97 3.98 -0.89
C LEU A 13 16.19 4.59 -1.58
N ALA A 14 17.40 4.18 -1.21
CA ALA A 14 18.63 4.61 -1.90
C ALA A 14 18.74 4.09 -3.34
N ARG A 15 17.94 3.08 -3.71
CA ARG A 15 17.88 2.50 -5.06
C ARG A 15 16.75 3.08 -5.91
N THR A 16 16.03 4.09 -5.43
CA THR A 16 14.95 4.71 -6.19
C THR A 16 15.49 5.50 -7.38
N SER A 17 14.67 5.67 -8.41
CA SER A 17 14.96 6.53 -9.56
C SER A 17 14.91 8.04 -9.25
N ALA A 18 14.75 8.40 -7.97
CA ALA A 18 14.80 9.79 -7.54
C ALA A 18 16.20 10.37 -7.78
N GLN A 19 16.28 11.55 -8.38
CA GLN A 19 17.55 12.24 -8.63
C GLN A 19 18.19 12.74 -7.32
N ARG A 20 17.37 13.06 -6.33
CA ARG A 20 17.81 13.51 -5.01
C ARG A 20 16.88 12.92 -3.95
N MET A 21 17.48 12.53 -2.83
CA MET A 21 16.75 12.13 -1.63
C MET A 21 17.12 13.05 -0.46
N VAL A 22 16.12 13.55 0.24
CA VAL A 22 16.27 14.34 1.45
C VAL A 22 15.70 13.55 2.62
N GLN A 23 16.55 13.21 3.59
CA GLN A 23 16.16 12.54 4.82
C GLN A 23 15.89 13.61 5.89
N LEU A 24 14.65 13.68 6.37
CA LEU A 24 14.30 14.46 7.56
C LEU A 24 14.76 13.72 8.82
N PRO A 25 14.97 14.42 9.96
CA PRO A 25 15.17 13.75 11.23
C PRO A 25 14.08 12.67 11.44
N PRO A 26 14.43 11.39 11.63
CA PRO A 26 13.46 10.33 11.56
C PRO A 26 12.51 10.32 12.75
N ILE A 27 11.23 10.04 12.48
CA ILE A 27 10.21 9.82 13.49
C ILE A 27 9.30 8.70 13.02
N ARG A 28 8.67 8.01 13.97
CA ARG A 28 7.72 6.94 13.70
C ARG A 28 6.51 7.02 14.61
N ALA A 29 5.43 6.35 14.22
CA ALA A 29 4.30 6.18 15.12
C ALA A 29 4.67 5.20 16.25
N HIS A 30 4.26 5.54 17.48
CA HIS A 30 4.45 4.66 18.64
C HIS A 30 3.53 3.45 18.58
N ASP A 31 2.33 3.62 18.06
CA ASP A 31 1.30 2.61 18.00
C ASP A 31 0.57 2.60 16.63
N ALA A 32 -0.22 1.57 16.40
CA ALA A 32 -1.06 1.45 15.21
C ALA A 32 -2.14 2.55 15.09
N GLY A 33 -2.39 3.32 16.14
CA GLY A 33 -3.35 4.43 16.14
C GLY A 33 -2.79 5.74 15.58
N PHE A 34 -1.48 5.81 15.34
CA PHE A 34 -0.78 7.01 14.83
C PHE A 34 -1.07 8.29 15.63
N LYS A 35 -1.38 8.15 16.93
CA LYS A 35 -1.70 9.30 17.78
C LYS A 35 -0.47 9.96 18.38
N MET A 36 0.55 9.16 18.67
CA MET A 36 1.79 9.61 19.28
C MET A 36 2.95 9.30 18.33
N LEU A 37 3.75 10.34 18.06
CA LEU A 37 4.99 10.22 17.30
C LEU A 37 6.18 10.12 18.26
N VAL A 38 7.13 9.27 17.95
CA VAL A 38 8.35 9.07 18.72
C VAL A 38 9.60 9.21 17.84
N ASP A 39 10.71 9.57 18.48
CA ASP A 39 12.03 9.63 17.87
C ASP A 39 12.64 8.21 17.69
N GLU A 40 13.86 8.14 17.21
CA GLU A 40 14.61 6.89 17.03
C GLU A 40 14.81 6.11 18.34
N MET A 41 14.85 6.82 19.49
CA MET A 41 14.99 6.25 20.82
C MET A 41 13.64 5.80 21.43
N GLY A 42 12.51 6.01 20.71
CA GLY A 42 11.17 5.70 21.19
C GLY A 42 10.60 6.73 22.17
N ARG A 43 11.21 7.92 22.32
CA ARG A 43 10.71 9.00 23.15
C ARG A 43 9.71 9.86 22.38
N PRO A 44 8.65 10.37 23.03
CA PRO A 44 7.74 11.34 22.39
C PRO A 44 8.52 12.51 21.78
N ILE A 45 8.15 12.91 20.56
CA ILE A 45 8.79 14.04 19.90
C ILE A 45 8.51 15.34 20.64
N ASP A 46 9.54 16.13 20.85
CA ASP A 46 9.49 17.47 21.47
C ASP A 46 9.34 18.58 20.41
N ASP A 47 9.25 19.82 20.89
CA ASP A 47 9.10 20.99 20.00
C ASP A 47 10.41 21.33 19.26
N GLU A 48 11.56 20.96 19.79
CA GLU A 48 12.85 21.13 19.12
C GLU A 48 12.93 20.24 17.88
N LEU A 49 12.61 18.95 18.02
CA LEU A 49 12.59 18.01 16.90
C LEU A 49 11.50 18.39 15.86
N ARG A 50 10.30 18.84 16.30
CA ARG A 50 9.26 19.37 15.41
C ARG A 50 9.77 20.56 14.59
N THR A 51 10.45 21.50 15.24
CA THR A 51 11.02 22.69 14.60
C THR A 51 12.13 22.33 13.64
N ALA A 52 13.03 21.43 14.02
CA ALA A 52 14.12 20.95 13.18
C ALA A 52 13.58 20.29 11.90
N ARG A 53 12.57 19.41 12.02
CA ARG A 53 11.94 18.77 10.88
C ARG A 53 11.25 19.75 9.95
N ARG A 54 10.41 20.65 10.51
CA ARG A 54 9.72 21.69 9.73
C ARG A 54 10.73 22.56 8.98
N SER A 55 11.80 22.98 9.64
CA SER A 55 12.84 23.80 9.03
C SER A 55 13.59 23.07 7.92
N ALA A 56 13.89 21.77 8.10
CA ALA A 56 14.53 20.95 7.08
C ALA A 56 13.62 20.76 5.85
N LEU A 57 12.33 20.52 6.08
CA LEU A 57 11.33 20.35 5.02
C LEU A 57 11.14 21.63 4.20
N LEU A 58 10.99 22.77 4.85
CA LEU A 58 10.87 24.08 4.19
C LEU A 58 12.14 24.48 3.45
N ARG A 59 13.30 24.17 3.98
CA ARG A 59 14.59 24.39 3.29
C ARG A 59 14.68 23.55 2.02
N ALA A 60 14.37 22.25 2.11
CA ALA A 60 14.36 21.39 0.93
C ALA A 60 13.38 21.91 -0.14
N PHE A 61 12.19 22.35 0.24
CA PHE A 61 11.23 22.95 -0.68
C PHE A 61 11.77 24.23 -1.33
N ALA A 62 12.41 25.12 -0.57
CA ALA A 62 12.99 26.36 -1.08
C ALA A 62 14.19 26.12 -2.02
N GLU A 63 15.03 25.12 -1.74
CA GLU A 63 16.15 24.74 -2.60
C GLU A 63 15.70 24.08 -3.91
N GLU A 64 14.72 23.19 -3.85
CA GLU A 64 14.24 22.43 -5.01
C GLU A 64 13.37 23.24 -5.95
N GLN A 65 12.67 24.24 -5.46
CA GLN A 65 11.72 25.06 -6.22
C GLN A 65 10.82 24.23 -7.15
N PRO A 66 10.11 23.23 -6.65
CA PRO A 66 9.43 22.25 -7.46
C PRO A 66 8.26 22.88 -8.27
N ASP A 67 7.95 22.32 -9.44
CA ASP A 67 6.75 22.64 -10.22
C ASP A 67 5.51 21.92 -9.69
N ALA A 68 5.68 20.83 -8.96
CA ALA A 68 4.61 20.08 -8.30
C ALA A 68 5.09 19.56 -6.93
N LEU A 69 4.20 19.65 -5.95
CA LEU A 69 4.33 19.10 -4.60
C LEU A 69 3.32 17.96 -4.46
N LEU A 70 3.82 16.73 -4.31
CA LEU A 70 3.00 15.53 -4.10
C LEU A 70 3.13 15.08 -2.65
N ILE A 71 2.02 15.06 -1.90
CA ILE A 71 1.98 14.70 -0.49
C ILE A 71 1.20 13.39 -0.31
N GLU A 72 1.83 12.39 0.29
CA GLU A 72 1.20 11.09 0.50
C GLU A 72 0.18 11.13 1.63
N ALA A 73 -1.03 10.67 1.35
CA ALA A 73 -2.17 10.45 2.24
C ALA A 73 -2.72 11.70 2.97
N PHE A 74 -2.03 12.82 3.00
CA PHE A 74 -2.55 14.05 3.65
C PHE A 74 -3.49 14.81 2.71
N PRO A 75 -4.67 15.26 3.15
CA PRO A 75 -5.19 15.36 4.53
C PRO A 75 -6.04 14.17 5.01
N PHE A 76 -6.25 13.13 4.23
CA PHE A 76 -7.07 11.96 4.60
C PHE A 76 -6.47 11.16 5.75
N GLY A 77 -5.14 11.14 5.84
CA GLY A 77 -4.35 10.55 6.91
C GLY A 77 -3.26 11.51 7.40
N ARG A 78 -2.26 10.97 8.11
CA ARG A 78 -1.05 11.70 8.55
C ARG A 78 -1.32 12.97 9.36
N ARG A 79 -2.45 13.04 10.07
CA ARG A 79 -2.83 14.22 10.87
C ARG A 79 -1.75 14.64 11.88
N ALA A 80 -1.04 13.69 12.45
CA ALA A 80 0.03 13.96 13.41
C ALA A 80 1.20 14.77 12.80
N PHE A 81 1.30 14.84 11.46
CA PHE A 81 2.32 15.58 10.72
C PHE A 81 1.88 16.99 10.31
N ARG A 82 0.74 17.48 10.76
CA ARG A 82 0.27 18.85 10.45
C ARG A 82 1.27 19.93 10.81
N PHE A 83 2.03 19.74 11.89
CA PHE A 83 3.02 20.71 12.36
C PHE A 83 4.07 21.06 11.29
N GLU A 84 4.33 20.16 10.36
CA GLU A 84 5.28 20.36 9.25
C GLU A 84 4.58 20.52 7.89
N LEU A 85 3.49 19.78 7.62
CA LEU A 85 2.83 19.77 6.33
C LEU A 85 2.00 21.02 6.07
N ASP A 86 1.34 21.59 7.10
CA ASP A 86 0.57 22.82 6.92
C ASP A 86 1.50 23.98 6.49
N GLY A 87 2.64 24.15 7.12
CA GLY A 87 3.63 25.16 6.73
C GLY A 87 4.25 24.94 5.34
N LEU A 88 4.41 23.68 4.93
CA LEU A 88 4.86 23.34 3.57
C LEU A 88 3.86 23.76 2.52
N ILE A 89 2.57 23.48 2.74
CA ILE A 89 1.49 23.86 1.84
C ILE A 89 1.35 25.39 1.77
N GLU A 90 1.43 26.09 2.90
CA GLU A 90 1.43 27.56 2.95
C GLU A 90 2.57 28.14 2.13
N ALA A 91 3.79 27.59 2.26
CA ALA A 91 4.93 27.99 1.47
C ALA A 91 4.73 27.75 -0.03
N ALA A 92 4.11 26.63 -0.41
CA ALA A 92 3.78 26.32 -1.79
C ALA A 92 2.76 27.31 -2.37
N TRP A 93 1.74 27.67 -1.61
CA TRP A 93 0.71 28.65 -2.04
C TRP A 93 1.26 30.08 -2.12
N SER A 94 2.23 30.45 -1.31
CA SER A 94 2.83 31.78 -1.29
C SER A 94 3.88 31.98 -2.40
N ARG A 95 4.30 30.91 -3.06
CA ARG A 95 5.34 30.98 -4.10
C ARG A 95 4.76 31.42 -5.47
N HIS A 96 5.56 32.17 -6.24
CA HIS A 96 5.22 32.57 -7.62
C HIS A 96 6.38 32.18 -8.56
N PRO A 97 6.13 31.40 -9.62
CA PRO A 97 4.87 30.72 -9.93
C PRO A 97 4.55 29.64 -8.90
N ARG A 98 3.27 29.47 -8.57
CA ARG A 98 2.79 28.48 -7.61
C ARG A 98 2.97 27.06 -8.16
N PRO A 99 3.53 26.10 -7.39
CA PRO A 99 3.54 24.71 -7.81
C PRO A 99 2.13 24.08 -7.74
N LEU A 100 1.93 22.99 -8.46
CA LEU A 100 0.76 22.13 -8.24
C LEU A 100 0.87 21.50 -6.84
N VAL A 101 -0.22 21.46 -6.09
CA VAL A 101 -0.30 20.79 -4.79
C VAL A 101 -1.22 19.58 -4.93
N LEU A 102 -0.66 18.40 -4.85
CA LEU A 102 -1.32 17.14 -5.13
C LEU A 102 -1.29 16.23 -3.89
N CYS A 103 -2.38 15.50 -3.66
CA CYS A 103 -2.42 14.40 -2.71
C CYS A 103 -2.26 13.08 -3.46
N SER A 104 -1.38 12.19 -2.97
CA SER A 104 -1.27 10.80 -3.40
C SER A 104 -2.03 9.92 -2.42
N LEU A 105 -3.07 9.22 -2.87
CA LEU A 105 -3.98 8.47 -2.01
C LEU A 105 -4.13 7.03 -2.51
N ARG A 106 -4.17 6.07 -1.59
CA ARG A 106 -4.48 4.67 -1.90
C ARG A 106 -5.98 4.49 -2.16
N ASP A 107 -6.35 3.32 -2.67
CA ASP A 107 -7.72 2.92 -3.00
C ASP A 107 -8.71 2.99 -1.83
N ILE A 108 -8.24 2.64 -0.63
CA ILE A 108 -9.04 2.59 0.60
C ILE A 108 -8.40 3.46 1.66
N VAL A 109 -9.19 4.27 2.32
CA VAL A 109 -8.78 5.10 3.44
C VAL A 109 -9.50 4.68 4.72
N VAL A 110 -8.83 4.78 5.85
CA VAL A 110 -9.48 4.63 7.16
C VAL A 110 -10.11 5.97 7.52
N ALA A 111 -11.37 6.17 7.11
CA ALA A 111 -12.08 7.40 7.37
C ALA A 111 -12.30 7.60 8.89
N PRO A 112 -12.15 8.85 9.38
CA PRO A 112 -12.52 9.15 10.77
C PRO A 112 -14.03 8.95 10.98
N SER A 113 -14.40 8.46 12.16
CA SER A 113 -15.81 8.32 12.55
C SER A 113 -16.45 9.65 12.98
N ASP A 114 -15.67 10.69 13.18
CA ASP A 114 -16.12 12.03 13.57
C ASP A 114 -16.50 12.84 12.31
N PRO A 115 -17.79 13.24 12.16
CA PRO A 115 -18.25 14.02 11.03
C PRO A 115 -17.54 15.37 10.85
N HIS A 116 -17.11 16.02 11.94
CA HIS A 116 -16.37 17.27 11.88
C HIS A 116 -15.01 17.07 11.21
N ARG A 117 -14.35 15.96 11.51
CA ARG A 117 -13.08 15.62 10.88
C ARG A 117 -13.22 15.26 9.40
N LEU A 118 -14.32 14.62 9.01
CA LEU A 118 -14.61 14.37 7.59
C LEU A 118 -14.76 15.69 6.83
N LYS A 119 -15.54 16.64 7.36
CA LYS A 119 -15.70 17.98 6.77
C LYS A 119 -14.38 18.74 6.70
N GLU A 120 -13.59 18.69 7.77
CA GLU A 120 -12.25 19.31 7.80
C GLU A 120 -11.35 18.78 6.66
N ILE A 121 -11.40 17.49 6.36
CA ILE A 121 -10.64 16.91 5.24
C ILE A 121 -11.12 17.49 3.91
N ILE A 122 -12.44 17.54 3.70
CA ILE A 122 -13.03 18.14 2.48
C ILE A 122 -12.62 19.60 2.31
N GLU A 123 -12.74 20.41 3.36
CA GLU A 123 -12.33 21.82 3.32
C GLU A 123 -10.85 21.96 2.98
N ARG A 124 -9.98 21.13 3.56
CA ARG A 124 -8.54 21.13 3.25
C ARG A 124 -8.27 20.75 1.81
N VAL A 125 -8.93 19.73 1.28
CA VAL A 125 -8.79 19.34 -0.12
C VAL A 125 -9.21 20.48 -1.02
N ARG A 126 -10.39 21.10 -0.80
CA ARG A 126 -10.90 22.16 -1.63
C ARG A 126 -10.04 23.42 -1.62
N ASN A 127 -9.50 23.76 -0.45
CA ASN A 127 -8.76 25.00 -0.29
C ASN A 127 -7.27 24.90 -0.64
N TRP A 128 -6.68 23.71 -0.51
CA TRP A 128 -5.23 23.57 -0.49
C TRP A 128 -4.67 22.63 -1.53
N PHE A 129 -5.49 21.75 -2.11
CA PHE A 129 -5.05 20.77 -3.11
C PHE A 129 -5.68 21.05 -4.47
N ASP A 130 -4.88 20.99 -5.50
CA ASP A 130 -5.38 21.07 -6.87
C ASP A 130 -6.11 19.79 -7.25
N PHE A 131 -5.50 18.62 -6.95
CA PHE A 131 -6.10 17.31 -7.19
C PHE A 131 -5.66 16.27 -6.14
N VAL A 132 -6.48 15.23 -6.03
CA VAL A 132 -6.20 14.00 -5.29
C VAL A 132 -6.03 12.86 -6.29
N LEU A 133 -4.83 12.35 -6.41
CA LEU A 133 -4.52 11.19 -7.25
C LEU A 133 -4.84 9.93 -6.46
N VAL A 134 -5.93 9.27 -6.80
CA VAL A 134 -6.34 8.01 -6.16
C VAL A 134 -5.70 6.86 -6.92
N HIS A 135 -4.77 6.15 -6.27
CA HIS A 135 -4.09 4.98 -6.84
C HIS A 135 -4.97 3.74 -6.68
N GLY A 136 -6.02 3.69 -7.47
CA GLY A 136 -7.05 2.68 -7.50
C GLY A 136 -7.86 2.72 -8.78
N ASP A 137 -8.80 1.81 -8.89
CA ASP A 137 -9.75 1.70 -10.02
C ASP A 137 -11.17 1.91 -9.48
N PRO A 138 -11.89 2.98 -9.88
CA PRO A 138 -13.23 3.26 -9.38
C PRO A 138 -14.24 2.18 -9.77
N ALA A 139 -14.01 1.47 -10.86
CA ALA A 139 -14.83 0.33 -11.23
C ALA A 139 -14.62 -0.87 -10.31
N PHE A 140 -13.55 -0.89 -9.53
CA PHE A 140 -13.23 -1.95 -8.58
C PHE A 140 -13.56 -1.56 -7.15
N ILE A 141 -12.93 -0.50 -6.63
CA ILE A 141 -13.19 0.06 -5.29
C ILE A 141 -13.28 1.58 -5.44
N PRO A 142 -14.49 2.15 -5.54
CA PRO A 142 -14.65 3.60 -5.51
C PRO A 142 -14.28 4.14 -4.12
N LEU A 143 -13.73 5.35 -4.06
CA LEU A 143 -13.28 5.96 -2.81
C LEU A 143 -14.44 6.12 -1.81
N GLU A 144 -15.66 6.27 -2.30
CA GLU A 144 -16.91 6.37 -1.53
C GLU A 144 -17.12 5.16 -0.62
N ASP A 145 -16.63 3.97 -0.99
CA ASP A 145 -16.75 2.76 -0.17
C ASP A 145 -16.02 2.87 1.17
N SER A 146 -15.01 3.74 1.24
CA SER A 146 -14.18 3.94 2.45
C SER A 146 -14.19 5.39 2.97
N PHE A 147 -14.58 6.36 2.13
CA PHE A 147 -14.67 7.78 2.48
C PHE A 147 -16.04 8.35 2.04
N PRO A 148 -17.04 8.38 2.92
CA PRO A 148 -18.45 8.70 2.56
C PRO A 148 -18.67 10.07 1.91
N LEU A 149 -17.78 11.03 2.12
CA LEU A 149 -17.88 12.37 1.55
C LEU A 149 -17.05 12.53 0.26
N ALA A 150 -16.57 11.46 -0.36
CA ALA A 150 -15.75 11.52 -1.58
C ALA A 150 -16.48 12.25 -2.73
N SER A 151 -17.80 12.07 -2.83
CA SER A 151 -18.61 12.77 -3.84
C SER A 151 -18.55 14.30 -3.74
N GLU A 152 -18.30 14.86 -2.56
CA GLU A 152 -18.18 16.31 -2.37
C GLU A 152 -16.91 16.91 -3.01
N ILE A 153 -15.93 16.08 -3.32
CA ILE A 153 -14.66 16.47 -3.96
C ILE A 153 -14.43 15.72 -5.28
N SER A 154 -15.48 15.21 -5.89
CA SER A 154 -15.39 14.42 -7.13
C SER A 154 -14.69 15.15 -8.27
N ASP A 155 -14.83 16.48 -8.32
CA ASP A 155 -14.14 17.38 -9.26
C ASP A 155 -12.62 17.48 -9.04
N ARG A 156 -12.12 17.01 -7.88
CA ARG A 156 -10.71 16.99 -7.52
C ARG A 156 -10.11 15.58 -7.57
N LEU A 157 -10.93 14.53 -7.70
CA LEU A 157 -10.46 13.14 -7.71
C LEU A 157 -10.02 12.73 -9.11
N ILE A 158 -8.82 12.17 -9.21
CA ILE A 158 -8.30 11.56 -10.44
C ILE A 158 -7.84 10.15 -10.11
N TYR A 159 -8.53 9.15 -10.65
CA TYR A 159 -8.13 7.77 -10.53
C TYR A 159 -7.01 7.46 -11.53
N THR A 160 -5.90 6.96 -11.02
CA THR A 160 -4.70 6.70 -11.82
C THR A 160 -4.52 5.23 -12.19
N GLY A 161 -5.32 4.34 -11.62
CA GLY A 161 -5.03 2.92 -11.56
C GLY A 161 -4.07 2.58 -10.43
N TYR A 162 -3.96 1.30 -10.12
CA TYR A 162 -3.08 0.80 -9.07
C TYR A 162 -1.60 0.94 -9.45
N ILE A 163 -0.75 1.23 -8.46
CA ILE A 163 0.70 1.32 -8.63
C ILE A 163 1.31 -0.02 -8.20
N ALA A 164 1.49 -0.92 -9.15
CA ALA A 164 2.20 -2.17 -8.96
C ALA A 164 3.59 -2.11 -9.60
N GLU A 165 4.53 -2.87 -9.05
CA GLU A 165 5.81 -3.10 -9.73
C GLU A 165 5.58 -3.99 -10.96
N THR A 166 5.68 -3.41 -12.15
CA THR A 166 5.64 -4.13 -13.41
C THR A 166 7.06 -4.21 -13.97
N ASP A 167 7.55 -5.42 -14.24
CA ASP A 167 8.83 -5.62 -14.91
C ASP A 167 8.73 -5.20 -16.39
N GLU A 168 8.83 -3.90 -16.66
CA GLU A 168 9.02 -3.45 -18.05
C GLU A 168 10.47 -3.52 -18.52
N ALA A 169 11.41 -3.77 -17.61
CA ALA A 169 12.85 -3.87 -17.91
C ALA A 169 13.35 -5.29 -18.20
N GLY A 170 12.53 -6.30 -18.02
CA GLY A 170 12.89 -7.68 -18.31
C GLY A 170 11.81 -8.33 -19.16
N GLY A 171 12.16 -8.63 -20.39
CA GLY A 171 11.29 -9.27 -21.36
C GLY A 171 10.46 -10.39 -20.75
N ALA A 172 9.26 -10.60 -21.31
CA ALA A 172 8.42 -11.74 -21.00
C ALA A 172 9.28 -13.01 -20.94
N ALA A 173 9.80 -13.33 -19.77
CA ALA A 173 10.17 -14.68 -19.48
C ALA A 173 8.84 -15.43 -19.59
N LYS A 174 8.59 -15.98 -20.78
CA LYS A 174 7.56 -17.01 -20.95
C LYS A 174 7.80 -17.94 -19.78
N SER A 175 6.91 -17.91 -18.79
CA SER A 175 6.91 -18.94 -17.79
C SER A 175 6.58 -20.21 -18.57
N ASP A 176 7.60 -20.98 -18.95
CA ASP A 176 7.43 -22.39 -19.12
C ASP A 176 7.01 -22.91 -17.74
N LYS A 177 5.75 -22.69 -17.41
CA LYS A 177 5.07 -23.40 -16.36
C LYS A 177 4.86 -24.81 -16.87
N THR A 178 5.90 -25.64 -16.75
CA THR A 178 5.66 -27.04 -16.51
C THR A 178 4.94 -27.08 -15.17
N ALA A 179 3.63 -27.32 -15.20
CA ALA A 179 2.69 -27.13 -14.12
C ALA A 179 2.93 -28.01 -12.86
N ALA A 180 4.13 -28.54 -12.66
CA ALA A 180 4.43 -29.56 -11.67
C ALA A 180 5.39 -29.12 -10.54
N GLU A 181 5.99 -27.92 -10.59
CA GLU A 181 7.10 -27.59 -9.67
C GLU A 181 6.94 -26.26 -8.90
N GLY A 182 5.75 -25.66 -8.86
CA GLY A 182 5.55 -24.42 -8.12
C GLY A 182 5.43 -24.66 -6.61
N GLU A 183 6.02 -23.76 -5.82
CA GLU A 183 5.88 -23.77 -4.36
C GLU A 183 4.52 -23.18 -3.95
N VAL A 184 4.09 -23.53 -2.72
CA VAL A 184 3.03 -22.79 -2.01
C VAL A 184 3.68 -21.63 -1.27
N VAL A 185 3.31 -20.41 -1.63
CA VAL A 185 3.86 -19.20 -1.00
C VAL A 185 2.87 -18.66 0.02
N VAL A 186 3.28 -18.55 1.28
CA VAL A 186 2.46 -18.00 2.38
C VAL A 186 3.06 -16.69 2.84
N SER A 187 2.29 -15.59 2.89
CA SER A 187 2.79 -14.28 3.31
C SER A 187 1.88 -13.61 4.32
N ALA A 188 2.45 -13.21 5.45
CA ALA A 188 1.76 -12.40 6.46
C ALA A 188 1.87 -10.88 6.19
N GLY A 189 2.54 -10.46 5.10
CA GLY A 189 2.78 -9.05 4.81
C GLY A 189 3.83 -8.42 5.73
N GLY A 190 3.93 -7.08 5.71
CA GLY A 190 4.95 -6.34 6.46
C GLY A 190 4.58 -6.00 7.91
N GLY A 191 3.38 -6.32 8.38
CA GLY A 191 2.92 -5.99 9.73
C GLY A 191 3.47 -6.93 10.83
N ALA A 192 3.26 -6.54 12.09
CA ALA A 192 3.59 -7.37 13.26
C ALA A 192 2.54 -8.45 13.55
N VAL A 193 1.62 -8.70 12.63
CA VAL A 193 0.46 -9.59 12.79
C VAL A 193 0.48 -10.64 11.69
N GLY A 194 0.06 -11.85 11.97
CA GLY A 194 0.04 -12.92 10.95
C GLY A 194 0.39 -14.30 11.49
N GLY A 195 0.80 -14.41 12.75
CA GLY A 195 1.14 -15.67 13.37
C GLY A 195 0.03 -16.72 13.26
N ALA A 196 -1.24 -16.32 13.42
CA ALA A 196 -2.38 -17.21 13.27
C ALA A 196 -2.51 -17.79 11.86
N LEU A 197 -2.30 -16.97 10.81
CA LEU A 197 -2.29 -17.42 9.42
C LEU A 197 -1.17 -18.43 9.19
N LEU A 198 0.05 -18.10 9.61
CA LEU A 198 1.24 -18.93 9.41
C LEU A 198 1.11 -20.27 10.14
N MET A 199 0.67 -20.26 11.38
CA MET A 199 0.43 -21.50 12.15
C MET A 199 -0.66 -22.37 11.51
N THR A 200 -1.73 -21.75 11.02
CA THR A 200 -2.80 -22.48 10.31
C THR A 200 -2.28 -23.06 8.99
N ALA A 201 -1.44 -22.34 8.27
CA ALA A 201 -0.82 -22.81 7.04
C ALA A 201 0.08 -24.04 7.30
N VAL A 202 0.92 -23.99 8.34
CA VAL A 202 1.73 -25.15 8.80
C VAL A 202 0.86 -26.37 9.07
N GLU A 203 -0.23 -26.18 9.83
CA GLU A 203 -1.12 -27.29 10.17
C GLU A 203 -1.87 -27.81 8.94
N THR A 204 -2.26 -26.93 8.01
CA THR A 204 -2.89 -27.28 6.74
C THR A 204 -1.99 -28.21 5.90
N ARG A 205 -0.70 -27.89 5.81
CA ARG A 205 0.29 -28.73 5.14
C ARG A 205 0.45 -30.07 5.86
N ARG A 206 0.53 -30.10 7.21
CA ARG A 206 0.65 -31.33 8.00
C ARG A 206 -0.51 -32.30 7.77
N ARG A 207 -1.69 -31.78 7.51
CA ARG A 207 -2.90 -32.56 7.16
C ARG A 207 -2.94 -33.01 5.71
N GLY A 208 -1.86 -32.81 4.97
CA GLY A 208 -1.69 -33.37 3.62
C GLY A 208 -2.02 -32.40 2.46
N CYS A 209 -2.49 -31.18 2.72
CA CYS A 209 -2.77 -30.23 1.66
C CYS A 209 -1.47 -29.88 0.93
N LEU A 210 -1.39 -30.22 -0.36
CA LEU A 210 -0.20 -30.00 -1.20
C LEU A 210 1.13 -30.37 -0.52
N ALA A 211 1.13 -31.44 0.30
CA ALA A 211 2.29 -31.86 1.08
C ALA A 211 3.49 -32.30 0.21
N HIS A 212 3.25 -32.65 -1.04
CA HIS A 212 4.27 -32.98 -2.04
C HIS A 212 5.01 -31.75 -2.61
N LEU A 213 4.50 -30.54 -2.38
CA LEU A 213 5.12 -29.30 -2.81
C LEU A 213 5.96 -28.67 -1.69
N GLY A 214 6.96 -27.86 -2.05
CA GLY A 214 7.61 -26.95 -1.13
C GLY A 214 6.65 -25.87 -0.64
N TRP A 215 6.71 -25.53 0.65
CA TRP A 215 5.97 -24.43 1.23
C TRP A 215 6.94 -23.36 1.73
N HIS A 216 6.78 -22.14 1.25
CA HIS A 216 7.62 -21.01 1.63
C HIS A 216 6.79 -19.99 2.42
N LEU A 217 7.09 -19.85 3.72
CA LEU A 217 6.37 -18.98 4.64
C LEU A 217 7.18 -17.71 4.90
N LEU A 218 6.58 -16.56 4.61
CA LEU A 218 7.15 -15.22 4.83
C LEU A 218 6.41 -14.51 5.94
N THR A 219 7.11 -14.25 7.05
CA THR A 219 6.50 -13.67 8.25
C THR A 219 6.36 -12.16 8.22
N GLY A 220 7.10 -11.49 7.33
CA GLY A 220 7.34 -10.06 7.41
C GLY A 220 8.43 -9.70 8.43
N PRO A 221 9.06 -8.53 8.26
CA PRO A 221 10.17 -8.09 9.12
C PRO A 221 9.74 -7.81 10.56
N ASN A 222 8.49 -7.44 10.77
CA ASN A 222 7.99 -6.95 12.05
C ASN A 222 7.34 -8.02 12.95
N LEU A 223 7.29 -9.29 12.52
CA LEU A 223 6.79 -10.35 13.40
C LEU A 223 7.71 -10.50 14.61
N PRO A 224 7.19 -10.50 15.86
CA PRO A 224 8.00 -10.66 17.08
C PRO A 224 8.85 -11.93 17.06
N ASP A 225 10.10 -11.84 17.55
CA ASP A 225 11.03 -12.95 17.59
C ASP A 225 10.48 -14.21 18.32
N PRO A 226 9.76 -14.07 19.44
CA PRO A 226 9.15 -15.23 20.09
C PRO A 226 8.13 -15.96 19.21
N GLU A 227 7.33 -15.21 18.44
CA GLU A 227 6.35 -15.81 17.52
C GLU A 227 7.05 -16.49 16.34
N PHE A 228 8.07 -15.84 15.76
CA PHE A 228 8.89 -16.44 14.71
C PHE A 228 9.49 -17.77 15.19
N ALA A 229 10.11 -17.78 16.37
CA ALA A 229 10.71 -18.98 16.94
C ALA A 229 9.67 -20.09 17.23
N ALA A 230 8.46 -19.71 17.65
CA ALA A 230 7.38 -20.66 17.88
C ALA A 230 6.93 -21.32 16.56
N ILE A 231 6.79 -20.56 15.48
CA ILE A 231 6.44 -21.09 14.15
C ILE A 231 7.57 -21.99 13.64
N ALA A 232 8.83 -21.54 13.74
CA ALA A 232 9.99 -22.28 13.27
C ALA A 232 10.09 -23.69 13.88
N LYS A 233 9.78 -23.83 15.18
CA LYS A 233 9.75 -25.12 15.87
C LYS A 233 8.67 -26.08 15.37
N THR A 234 7.67 -25.57 14.68
CA THR A 234 6.53 -26.35 14.19
C THR A 234 6.62 -26.69 12.71
N LEU A 235 7.65 -26.26 12.00
CA LEU A 235 7.77 -26.48 10.56
C LEU A 235 7.86 -27.98 10.23
N PRO A 236 7.04 -28.49 9.31
CA PRO A 236 7.21 -29.82 8.76
C PRO A 236 8.34 -29.85 7.73
N GLU A 237 8.83 -31.03 7.40
CA GLU A 237 9.78 -31.24 6.30
C GLU A 237 9.24 -30.65 4.99
N GLY A 238 10.11 -30.01 4.20
CA GLY A 238 9.75 -29.34 2.95
C GLY A 238 9.00 -28.01 3.13
N ALA A 239 8.99 -27.43 4.35
CA ALA A 239 8.57 -26.06 4.60
C ALA A 239 9.75 -25.20 5.03
N LEU A 240 9.82 -23.97 4.49
CA LEU A 240 10.85 -22.97 4.81
C LEU A 240 10.16 -21.74 5.42
N LEU A 241 10.78 -21.16 6.45
CA LEU A 241 10.32 -19.93 7.11
C LEU A 241 11.39 -18.87 7.00
N GLU A 242 11.02 -17.72 6.43
CA GLU A 242 11.88 -16.54 6.34
C GLU A 242 11.12 -15.29 6.74
N ARG A 243 11.83 -14.21 7.06
CA ARG A 243 11.20 -12.94 7.39
C ARG A 243 10.80 -12.18 6.13
N TYR A 244 11.71 -12.10 5.18
CA TYR A 244 11.57 -11.26 3.99
C TYR A 244 12.35 -11.83 2.80
N ARG A 245 11.78 -11.64 1.62
CA ARG A 245 12.41 -11.98 0.35
C ARG A 245 12.28 -10.81 -0.63
N PRO A 246 13.39 -10.29 -1.17
CA PRO A 246 13.34 -9.20 -2.17
C PRO A 246 12.75 -9.65 -3.51
N ASP A 247 12.77 -10.94 -3.81
CA ASP A 247 12.21 -11.55 -5.02
C ASP A 247 10.77 -12.08 -4.82
N PHE A 248 10.05 -11.58 -3.81
CA PHE A 248 8.67 -11.99 -3.54
C PHE A 248 7.74 -11.87 -4.75
N PRO A 249 7.76 -10.79 -5.56
CA PRO A 249 6.95 -10.72 -6.78
C PRO A 249 7.28 -11.83 -7.80
N GLN A 250 8.56 -12.22 -7.92
CA GLN A 250 8.98 -13.32 -8.80
C GLN A 250 8.56 -14.68 -8.24
N MET A 251 8.55 -14.85 -6.89
CA MET A 251 8.02 -16.07 -6.26
C MET A 251 6.54 -16.22 -6.60
N LEU A 252 5.74 -15.15 -6.52
CA LEU A 252 4.31 -15.19 -6.86
C LEU A 252 4.06 -15.57 -8.32
N ARG A 253 4.90 -15.13 -9.25
CA ARG A 253 4.77 -15.53 -10.68
C ARG A 253 4.99 -17.02 -10.92
N ARG A 254 5.77 -17.66 -10.07
CA ARG A 254 6.14 -19.08 -10.20
C ARG A 254 5.41 -19.98 -9.20
N CYS A 255 4.70 -19.40 -8.24
CA CYS A 255 4.02 -20.18 -7.22
C CYS A 255 2.89 -21.03 -7.80
N HIS A 256 2.63 -22.15 -7.16
CA HIS A 256 1.46 -22.97 -7.43
C HIS A 256 0.18 -22.32 -6.92
N VAL A 257 0.26 -21.76 -5.71
CA VAL A 257 -0.79 -20.97 -5.09
C VAL A 257 -0.18 -20.03 -4.04
N SER A 258 -0.74 -18.83 -3.91
CA SER A 258 -0.42 -17.88 -2.85
C SER A 258 -1.47 -17.92 -1.75
N ILE A 259 -1.03 -17.86 -0.50
CA ILE A 259 -1.88 -17.71 0.69
C ILE A 259 -1.39 -16.47 1.44
N SER A 260 -2.21 -15.42 1.57
CA SER A 260 -1.69 -14.20 2.16
C SER A 260 -2.74 -13.38 2.93
N GLN A 261 -2.27 -12.43 3.72
CA GLN A 261 -3.12 -11.33 4.16
C GLN A 261 -3.46 -10.41 2.99
N ALA A 262 -4.55 -9.63 3.09
CA ALA A 262 -5.02 -8.75 2.03
C ALA A 262 -4.44 -7.32 2.11
N GLY A 263 -3.17 -7.19 2.50
CA GLY A 263 -2.45 -5.92 2.50
C GLY A 263 -2.32 -5.34 1.10
N TYR A 264 -2.29 -4.00 0.98
CA TYR A 264 -2.28 -3.29 -0.30
C TYR A 264 -1.19 -3.81 -1.26
N ASN A 265 0.08 -3.77 -0.86
CA ASN A 265 1.18 -4.18 -1.72
C ASN A 265 1.11 -5.67 -2.09
N THR A 266 0.83 -6.55 -1.12
CA THR A 266 0.71 -8.00 -1.37
C THR A 266 -0.38 -8.31 -2.39
N VAL A 267 -1.52 -7.62 -2.31
CA VAL A 267 -2.59 -7.80 -3.30
C VAL A 267 -2.15 -7.32 -4.68
N LEU A 268 -1.45 -6.19 -4.77
CA LEU A 268 -0.92 -5.71 -6.05
C LEU A 268 0.08 -6.68 -6.67
N ASP A 269 0.96 -7.27 -5.87
CA ASP A 269 1.90 -8.28 -6.32
C ASP A 269 1.18 -9.53 -6.84
N ILE A 270 0.12 -9.98 -6.14
CA ILE A 270 -0.73 -11.11 -6.58
C ILE A 270 -1.41 -10.79 -7.92
N LEU A 271 -1.97 -9.59 -8.07
CA LEU A 271 -2.63 -9.14 -9.30
C LEU A 271 -1.64 -9.06 -10.46
N ALA A 272 -0.46 -8.47 -10.23
CA ALA A 272 0.59 -8.36 -11.23
C ALA A 272 1.15 -9.73 -11.65
N ALA A 273 1.27 -10.66 -10.70
CA ALA A 273 1.71 -12.04 -10.95
C ALA A 273 0.62 -12.92 -11.56
N ARG A 274 -0.65 -12.53 -11.47
CA ARG A 274 -1.81 -13.37 -11.82
C ARG A 274 -1.79 -14.72 -11.11
N ALA A 275 -1.32 -14.73 -9.86
CA ALA A 275 -1.18 -15.94 -9.08
C ALA A 275 -2.54 -16.46 -8.60
N PRO A 276 -2.82 -17.77 -8.67
CA PRO A 276 -3.92 -18.35 -7.91
C PRO A 276 -3.76 -17.99 -6.43
N ALA A 277 -4.79 -17.41 -5.79
CA ALA A 277 -4.58 -16.85 -4.46
C ALA A 277 -5.74 -17.12 -3.50
N VAL A 278 -5.38 -17.38 -2.25
CA VAL A 278 -6.27 -17.34 -1.09
C VAL A 278 -5.88 -16.15 -0.24
N VAL A 279 -6.82 -15.28 0.07
CA VAL A 279 -6.59 -14.15 0.97
C VAL A 279 -7.31 -14.35 2.30
N VAL A 280 -6.61 -14.06 3.38
CA VAL A 280 -7.09 -14.12 4.76
C VAL A 280 -6.89 -12.74 5.37
N PRO A 281 -7.88 -11.83 5.25
CA PRO A 281 -7.72 -10.46 5.71
C PRO A 281 -7.51 -10.43 7.21
N PHE A 282 -6.55 -9.63 7.63
CA PHE A 282 -6.41 -9.28 9.04
C PHE A 282 -7.51 -8.28 9.39
N ALA A 283 -8.26 -8.59 10.43
CA ALA A 283 -9.31 -7.73 10.96
C ALA A 283 -9.12 -7.63 12.49
N SER A 284 -8.73 -6.47 12.96
CA SER A 284 -8.64 -6.17 14.39
C SER A 284 -9.10 -4.75 14.65
N GLY A 285 -10.01 -4.58 15.59
CA GLY A 285 -10.51 -3.27 15.95
C GLY A 285 -11.22 -2.55 14.79
N ARG A 286 -10.64 -1.44 14.32
CA ARG A 286 -11.18 -0.61 13.22
C ARG A 286 -10.53 -0.90 11.85
N GLU A 287 -9.66 -1.89 11.77
CA GLU A 287 -9.01 -2.27 10.52
C GLU A 287 -10.01 -2.98 9.61
N THR A 288 -10.52 -2.27 8.62
CA THR A 288 -11.49 -2.77 7.64
C THR A 288 -10.95 -2.79 6.22
N GLU A 289 -9.80 -2.16 5.97
CA GLU A 289 -9.19 -2.01 4.65
C GLU A 289 -8.96 -3.37 3.98
N GLN A 290 -8.32 -4.29 4.70
CA GLN A 290 -8.02 -5.61 4.16
C GLN A 290 -9.30 -6.43 3.90
N THR A 291 -10.29 -6.30 4.77
CA THR A 291 -11.57 -7.02 4.62
C THR A 291 -12.31 -6.53 3.38
N LEU A 292 -12.48 -5.21 3.24
CA LEU A 292 -13.15 -4.62 2.08
C LEU A 292 -12.46 -5.04 0.76
N ARG A 293 -11.13 -4.91 0.69
CA ARG A 293 -10.36 -5.30 -0.48
C ARG A 293 -10.52 -6.77 -0.82
N ALA A 294 -10.42 -7.66 0.18
CA ALA A 294 -10.56 -9.10 0.00
C ALA A 294 -11.96 -9.50 -0.48
N GLU A 295 -13.00 -8.88 0.07
CA GLU A 295 -14.39 -9.11 -0.35
C GLU A 295 -14.64 -8.67 -1.80
N ARG A 296 -14.11 -7.50 -2.20
CA ARG A 296 -14.22 -7.00 -3.58
C ARG A 296 -13.49 -7.91 -4.58
N LEU A 297 -12.32 -8.41 -4.22
CA LEU A 297 -11.56 -9.35 -5.05
C LEU A 297 -12.27 -10.70 -5.18
N ALA A 298 -12.79 -11.23 -4.06
CA ALA A 298 -13.49 -12.50 -4.05
C ALA A 298 -14.82 -12.43 -4.83
N ALA A 299 -15.57 -11.32 -4.72
CA ALA A 299 -16.81 -11.10 -5.49
C ALA A 299 -16.57 -11.11 -7.01
N ARG A 300 -15.35 -10.81 -7.46
CA ARG A 300 -14.92 -10.87 -8.87
C ARG A 300 -14.29 -12.21 -9.26
N GLY A 301 -14.19 -13.15 -8.34
CA GLY A 301 -13.57 -14.45 -8.59
C GLY A 301 -12.04 -14.37 -8.79
N ILE A 302 -11.40 -13.26 -8.40
CA ILE A 302 -9.94 -13.05 -8.56
C ILE A 302 -9.17 -13.84 -7.50
N VAL A 303 -9.70 -13.90 -6.28
CA VAL A 303 -9.10 -14.64 -5.16
C VAL A 303 -10.16 -15.48 -4.45
N GLN A 304 -9.71 -16.44 -3.64
CA GLN A 304 -10.55 -17.10 -2.65
C GLN A 304 -10.40 -16.41 -1.31
N LEU A 305 -11.50 -16.11 -0.64
CA LEU A 305 -11.53 -15.44 0.66
C LEU A 305 -11.78 -16.45 1.78
N VAL A 306 -10.95 -16.40 2.80
CA VAL A 306 -11.17 -17.07 4.10
C VAL A 306 -11.19 -16.00 5.18
N SER A 307 -12.31 -15.81 5.85
CA SER A 307 -12.42 -14.86 6.97
C SER A 307 -11.47 -15.29 8.11
N GLY A 308 -10.71 -14.34 8.67
CA GLY A 308 -9.82 -14.59 9.80
C GLY A 308 -10.53 -15.20 11.01
N ALA A 309 -11.77 -14.78 11.30
CA ALA A 309 -12.60 -15.33 12.38
C ALA A 309 -13.02 -16.81 12.16
N ARG A 310 -12.92 -17.30 10.94
CA ARG A 310 -13.29 -18.68 10.54
C ARG A 310 -12.08 -19.46 10.02
N LEU A 311 -10.88 -18.96 10.23
CA LEU A 311 -9.66 -19.59 9.76
C LEU A 311 -9.46 -20.94 10.44
N SER A 312 -9.37 -22.00 9.66
CA SER A 312 -9.03 -23.36 10.10
C SER A 312 -8.28 -24.10 8.99
N PRO A 313 -7.52 -25.15 9.32
CA PRO A 313 -6.80 -25.94 8.31
C PRO A 313 -7.70 -26.50 7.21
N GLU A 314 -8.89 -26.97 7.55
CA GLU A 314 -9.84 -27.56 6.60
C GLU A 314 -10.38 -26.51 5.63
N ARG A 315 -10.72 -25.32 6.15
CA ARG A 315 -11.23 -24.22 5.33
C ARG A 315 -10.15 -23.65 4.44
N LEU A 316 -8.93 -23.55 4.96
CA LEU A 316 -7.77 -23.09 4.19
C LEU A 316 -7.46 -24.08 3.07
N ALA A 317 -7.38 -25.38 3.35
CA ALA A 317 -7.20 -26.43 2.33
C ALA A 317 -8.28 -26.37 1.23
N SER A 318 -9.55 -26.26 1.64
CA SER A 318 -10.66 -26.16 0.69
C SER A 318 -10.55 -24.90 -0.20
N ALA A 319 -10.14 -23.75 0.37
CA ALA A 319 -9.94 -22.53 -0.39
C ALA A 319 -8.74 -22.64 -1.35
N VAL A 320 -7.66 -23.29 -0.94
CA VAL A 320 -6.49 -23.57 -1.78
C VAL A 320 -6.90 -24.39 -3.01
N HIS A 321 -7.62 -25.47 -2.83
CA HIS A 321 -8.10 -26.29 -3.96
C HIS A 321 -9.01 -25.51 -4.91
N ARG A 322 -9.90 -24.65 -4.38
CA ARG A 322 -10.73 -23.79 -5.23
C ARG A 322 -9.91 -22.74 -5.97
N ALA A 323 -8.91 -22.13 -5.33
CA ALA A 323 -8.05 -21.13 -5.99
C ALA A 323 -7.30 -21.73 -7.18
N MET A 324 -6.86 -22.97 -7.07
CA MET A 324 -6.17 -23.68 -8.15
C MET A 324 -7.09 -24.10 -9.29
N ALA A 325 -8.37 -24.35 -8.99
CA ALA A 325 -9.36 -24.75 -9.99
C ALA A 325 -9.88 -23.58 -10.84
N VAL A 326 -9.71 -22.34 -10.36
CA VAL A 326 -10.18 -21.13 -11.04
C VAL A 326 -8.96 -20.40 -11.62
N HIS A 327 -8.94 -20.24 -12.95
CA HIS A 327 -8.00 -19.28 -13.54
C HIS A 327 -8.49 -17.89 -13.14
N PRO A 328 -7.63 -17.04 -12.52
CA PRO A 328 -8.04 -15.69 -12.15
C PRO A 328 -8.63 -15.00 -13.37
N ALA A 329 -9.86 -14.52 -13.25
CA ALA A 329 -10.49 -13.76 -14.33
C ALA A 329 -9.57 -12.60 -14.70
N THR A 330 -9.06 -12.60 -15.93
CA THR A 330 -8.15 -11.58 -16.47
C THR A 330 -8.86 -10.27 -16.78
N GLY A 331 -9.97 -9.99 -16.14
CA GLY A 331 -10.74 -8.76 -16.19
C GLY A 331 -10.05 -7.67 -15.39
N ALA A 332 -9.27 -7.00 -16.05
CA ALA A 332 -8.76 -5.64 -16.04
C ALA A 332 -8.95 -4.83 -14.74
N ILE A 333 -8.28 -5.20 -13.65
CA ILE A 333 -7.90 -4.19 -12.67
C ILE A 333 -6.69 -3.45 -13.26
N ASP A 334 -6.81 -2.14 -13.39
CA ASP A 334 -5.76 -1.30 -13.96
C ASP A 334 -4.59 -1.14 -12.97
N ILE A 335 -3.45 -1.75 -13.29
CA ILE A 335 -2.22 -1.72 -12.50
C ILE A 335 -1.14 -0.79 -13.09
N GLY A 336 -1.48 0.00 -14.13
CA GLY A 336 -0.56 0.92 -14.80
C GLY A 336 -0.42 2.30 -14.14
N GLY A 337 -0.81 2.45 -12.88
CA GLY A 337 -0.97 3.73 -12.20
C GLY A 337 0.29 4.59 -12.09
N ALA A 338 1.46 3.99 -11.94
CA ALA A 338 2.73 4.74 -11.82
C ALA A 338 3.01 5.57 -13.08
N ARG A 339 2.94 4.96 -14.24
CA ARG A 339 3.16 5.62 -15.53
C ARG A 339 2.10 6.68 -15.81
N ARG A 340 0.83 6.35 -15.54
CA ARG A 340 -0.28 7.27 -15.72
C ARG A 340 -0.14 8.49 -14.80
N SER A 341 0.18 8.30 -13.53
CA SER A 341 0.42 9.39 -12.58
C SER A 341 1.53 10.32 -13.05
N ALA A 342 2.67 9.76 -13.49
CA ALA A 342 3.79 10.54 -14.01
C ALA A 342 3.40 11.36 -15.26
N ALA A 343 2.68 10.75 -16.20
CA ALA A 343 2.20 11.42 -17.41
C ALA A 343 1.19 12.53 -17.09
N LEU A 344 0.25 12.27 -16.19
CA LEU A 344 -0.74 13.27 -15.74
C LEU A 344 -0.06 14.48 -15.09
N ILE A 345 0.84 14.26 -14.14
CA ILE A 345 1.57 15.34 -13.46
C ILE A 345 2.39 16.16 -14.49
N ALA A 346 3.12 15.49 -15.40
CA ALA A 346 3.89 16.16 -16.43
C ALA A 346 3.03 17.00 -17.37
N ASN A 347 1.85 16.52 -17.74
CA ASN A 347 0.91 17.26 -18.57
C ASN A 347 0.33 18.49 -17.84
N MET A 348 -0.04 18.33 -16.56
CA MET A 348 -0.52 19.43 -15.72
C MET A 348 0.53 20.54 -15.57
N ILE A 349 1.81 20.17 -15.37
CA ILE A 349 2.92 21.13 -15.26
C ILE A 349 3.11 21.91 -16.56
N ARG A 350 2.97 21.27 -17.72
CA ARG A 350 3.16 21.89 -19.04
C ARG A 350 1.97 22.72 -19.52
N SER A 351 0.80 22.57 -18.89
CA SER A 351 -0.40 23.30 -19.31
C SER A 351 -0.23 24.79 -19.12
N PRO A 352 -0.41 25.62 -20.17
CA PRO A 352 -0.22 27.06 -20.09
C PRO A 352 -1.26 27.77 -19.22
N ASN A 353 -2.41 27.16 -19.00
CA ASN A 353 -3.50 27.72 -18.16
C ASN A 353 -3.39 27.14 -16.74
N ARG A 354 -2.37 27.56 -15.98
CA ARG A 354 -2.24 27.27 -14.54
C ARG A 354 -3.24 28.04 -13.64
N GLU A 355 -4.32 28.57 -14.19
CA GLU A 355 -5.46 29.07 -13.40
C GLU A 355 -6.32 27.89 -12.92
N PHE A 356 -5.77 27.09 -11.98
CA PHE A 356 -6.48 26.04 -11.30
C PHE A 356 -7.34 26.64 -10.17
N GLY A 357 -8.45 27.24 -10.54
CA GLY A 357 -9.42 27.82 -9.63
C GLY A 357 -10.88 27.47 -9.95
N VAL A 358 -11.14 26.85 -11.12
CA VAL A 358 -12.51 26.45 -11.53
C VAL A 358 -12.39 25.18 -12.37
N ALA A 359 -13.18 24.17 -12.02
CA ALA A 359 -13.35 22.92 -12.76
C ALA A 359 -13.53 23.18 -14.28
N ARG A 360 -12.52 22.81 -15.08
CA ARG A 360 -12.71 22.52 -16.50
C ARG A 360 -12.31 21.08 -16.71
N GLY A 361 -13.29 20.28 -17.17
CA GLY A 361 -13.12 18.86 -17.43
C GLY A 361 -11.87 18.59 -18.26
N LEU A 362 -11.03 17.71 -17.77
CA LEU A 362 -9.95 17.13 -18.56
C LEU A 362 -10.57 16.22 -19.62
N PRO A 363 -10.10 16.25 -20.88
CA PRO A 363 -10.53 15.27 -21.86
C PRO A 363 -10.07 13.88 -21.41
N VAL A 364 -10.98 12.91 -21.51
CA VAL A 364 -10.83 11.46 -21.27
C VAL A 364 -9.70 10.86 -22.10
#